data_14d14d947b2ae3ff0722ca02c7641947
#
_entry.id   14d14d947b2ae3ff0722ca02c7641947
#
_cell.length_a   1.000
_cell.length_b   1.000
_cell.length_c   1.000
_cell.angle_alpha   90.00
_cell.angle_beta   90.00
_cell.angle_gamma   90.00
#
_symmetry.space_group_name_H-M   'P 1'
#
loop_
_entity.id
_entity.type
_entity.pdbx_description
1 polymer ?
#
loop_
_entity_poly.entity_id
_entity_poly.type
_entity_poly.pdbx_seq_one_letter_code
_entity_poly.pdbx_strand_id
1 'polypeptide(L)' 'MHKGLFTEEELRHLRSLDAVERAEPPRITYSKEFKREFMRRHHEGERPRAIFESAGLKAELIGYKRIERACAH' A
#
# COMPACT_ATOMS: atom_id res chain seq x y z
N MET A 1 13.19 4.02 16.81
CA MET A 1 11.87 4.30 16.40
C MET A 1 11.86 5.01 15.09
N HIS A 2 11.24 4.45 14.12
CA HIS A 2 11.40 5.03 12.82
C HIS A 2 10.10 5.59 12.28
N LYS A 3 9.68 6.48 12.66
CA LYS A 3 8.61 7.37 12.27
C LYS A 3 8.17 7.27 10.83
N GLY A 4 7.74 6.12 10.44
CA GLY A 4 7.27 5.93 9.08
C GLY A 4 8.34 5.49 8.09
N LEU A 5 9.56 5.32 8.54
CA LEU A 5 10.60 4.77 7.68
C LEU A 5 10.54 3.25 7.69
N PHE A 6 11.05 2.64 6.64
CA PHE A 6 11.05 1.19 6.51
C PHE A 6 12.47 0.65 6.63
N THR A 7 12.58 -0.58 7.13
CA THR A 7 13.86 -1.28 7.12
C THR A 7 14.20 -1.67 5.69
N GLU A 8 15.46 -2.06 5.48
CA GLU A 8 15.86 -2.48 4.14
C GLU A 8 15.10 -3.71 3.69
N GLU A 9 14.82 -4.63 4.63
CA GLU A 9 14.04 -5.80 4.28
C GLU A 9 12.64 -5.44 3.87
N GLU A 10 12.03 -4.49 4.59
CA GLU A 10 10.70 -4.04 4.25
C GLU A 10 10.68 -3.35 2.90
N LEU A 11 11.69 -2.54 2.61
CA LEU A 11 11.77 -1.89 1.31
C LEU A 11 11.93 -2.90 0.18
N ARG A 12 12.76 -3.92 0.42
CA ARG A 12 12.96 -4.96 -0.58
C ARG A 12 11.64 -5.69 -0.85
N HIS A 13 10.92 -5.99 0.20
CA HIS A 13 9.62 -6.64 0.05
C HIS A 13 8.66 -5.75 -0.73
N LEU A 14 8.57 -4.47 -0.36
CA LEU A 14 7.67 -3.56 -1.05
C LEU A 14 8.01 -3.44 -2.52
N ARG A 15 9.30 -3.34 -2.83
CA ARG A 15 9.73 -3.18 -4.21
C ARG A 15 9.48 -4.43 -5.05
N SER A 16 9.28 -5.57 -4.40
CA SER A 16 9.01 -6.80 -5.11
C SER A 16 7.54 -6.96 -5.48
N LEU A 17 6.67 -6.10 -4.94
CA LEU A 17 5.24 -6.22 -5.18
C LEU A 17 4.84 -5.51 -6.46
N ASP A 18 3.97 -6.15 -7.24
CA ASP A 18 3.46 -5.53 -8.46
C ASP A 18 2.65 -4.27 -8.15
N ALA A 19 2.07 -4.20 -6.96
CA ALA A 19 1.26 -3.05 -6.58
C ALA A 19 2.10 -1.82 -6.27
N VAL A 20 3.41 -1.99 -6.09
CA VAL A 20 4.30 -0.90 -5.73
C VAL A 20 5.19 -0.56 -6.90
N GLU A 21 5.08 0.67 -7.38
CA GLU A 21 5.95 1.14 -8.45
C GLU A 21 7.28 1.64 -7.88
N ARG A 22 7.21 2.30 -6.73
CA ARG A 22 8.40 2.88 -6.13
C ARG A 22 8.21 2.94 -4.61
N ALA A 23 9.25 2.62 -3.88
CA ALA A 23 9.22 2.73 -2.42
C ALA A 23 10.46 3.48 -1.97
N GLU A 24 10.29 4.76 -1.68
CA GLU A 24 11.35 5.63 -1.17
C GLU A 24 10.86 6.23 0.14
N PRO A 25 11.43 5.80 1.28
CA PRO A 25 10.90 6.28 2.55
C PRO A 25 10.89 7.79 2.60
N PRO A 26 9.86 8.38 3.16
CA PRO A 26 8.71 7.72 3.78
C PRO A 26 7.56 7.45 2.82
N ARG A 27 7.78 7.53 1.53
CA ARG A 27 6.71 7.44 0.54
C ARG A 27 6.68 6.11 -0.18
N ILE A 28 5.48 5.68 -0.53
CA ILE A 28 5.24 4.54 -1.39
C ILE A 28 4.41 5.02 -2.57
N THR A 29 4.89 4.75 -3.77
CA THR A 29 4.15 5.06 -4.98
C THR A 29 3.56 3.77 -5.52
N TYR A 30 2.24 3.72 -5.58
CA TYR A 30 1.55 2.52 -6.04
C TYR A 30 1.46 2.50 -7.56
N SER A 31 1.46 1.30 -8.13
CA SER A 31 1.36 1.16 -9.58
C SER A 31 -0.01 1.61 -10.05
N LYS A 32 -0.08 1.97 -11.33
CA LYS A 32 -1.35 2.36 -11.92
C LYS A 32 -2.35 1.23 -11.89
N GLU A 33 -1.88 0.01 -12.11
CA GLU A 33 -2.73 -1.17 -12.08
C GLU A 33 -3.34 -1.34 -10.70
N PHE A 34 -2.54 -1.16 -9.65
CA PHE A 34 -3.07 -1.30 -8.30
C PHE A 34 -4.08 -0.21 -7.99
N LYS A 35 -3.78 1.02 -8.40
CA LYS A 35 -4.70 2.13 -8.14
C LYS A 35 -6.05 1.88 -8.80
N ARG A 36 -6.02 1.40 -10.04
CA ARG A 36 -7.25 1.11 -10.77
C ARG A 36 -8.02 -0.02 -10.10
N GLU A 37 -7.30 -1.08 -9.74
CA GLU A 37 -7.93 -2.21 -9.07
C GLU A 37 -8.51 -1.82 -7.73
N PHE A 38 -7.78 -0.98 -6.99
CA PHE A 38 -8.26 -0.50 -5.70
C PHE A 38 -9.59 0.25 -5.85
N MET A 39 -9.62 1.17 -6.81
CA MET A 39 -10.83 1.96 -7.02
C MET A 39 -12.00 1.06 -7.39
N ARG A 40 -11.77 0.10 -8.26
CA ARG A 40 -12.82 -0.82 -8.69
C ARG A 40 -13.36 -1.64 -7.53
N ARG A 41 -12.46 -2.23 -6.76
CA ARG A 41 -12.87 -3.10 -5.66
C ARG A 41 -13.48 -2.31 -4.52
N HIS A 42 -12.96 -1.14 -4.25
CA HIS A 42 -13.53 -0.28 -3.23
C HIS A 42 -14.94 0.14 -3.61
N HIS A 43 -15.14 0.43 -4.87
CA HIS A 43 -16.46 0.80 -5.36
C HIS A 43 -17.44 -0.37 -5.26
N GLU A 44 -16.92 -1.59 -5.32
CA GLU A 44 -17.76 -2.78 -5.19
C GLU A 44 -18.06 -3.13 -3.73
N GLY A 45 -17.55 -2.35 -2.81
CA GLY A 45 -17.84 -2.54 -1.39
C GLY A 45 -16.77 -3.26 -0.60
N GLU A 46 -15.63 -3.57 -1.21
CA GLU A 46 -14.57 -4.22 -0.47
C GLU A 46 -13.88 -3.23 0.46
N ARG A 47 -13.41 -3.74 1.58
CA ARG A 47 -12.75 -2.89 2.55
C ARG A 47 -11.34 -2.53 2.06
N PRO A 48 -10.91 -1.28 2.25
CA PRO A 48 -9.56 -0.87 1.81
C PRO A 48 -8.47 -1.77 2.37
N ARG A 49 -8.58 -2.15 3.64
CA ARG A 49 -7.58 -3.00 4.26
C ARG A 49 -7.47 -4.34 3.52
N ALA A 50 -8.60 -4.92 3.17
CA ALA A 50 -8.60 -6.21 2.49
C ALA A 50 -7.95 -6.08 1.12
N ILE A 51 -8.23 -4.99 0.42
CA ILE A 51 -7.64 -4.77 -0.90
C ILE A 51 -6.13 -4.66 -0.79
N PHE A 52 -5.66 -3.86 0.17
CA PHE A 52 -4.22 -3.68 0.36
C PHE A 52 -3.55 -5.00 0.75
N GLU A 53 -4.17 -5.75 1.65
CA GLU A 53 -3.58 -7.01 2.09
C GLU A 53 -3.51 -8.04 0.98
N SER A 54 -4.50 -8.05 0.09
CA SER A 54 -4.47 -8.97 -1.03
C SER A 54 -3.33 -8.65 -1.99
N ALA A 55 -2.85 -7.43 -1.98
CA ALA A 55 -1.73 -7.02 -2.81
C ALA A 55 -0.39 -7.16 -2.10
N GLY A 56 -0.39 -7.68 -0.87
CA GLY A 56 0.84 -7.83 -0.10
C GLY A 56 1.17 -6.64 0.76
N LEU A 57 0.29 -5.64 0.77
CA LEU A 57 0.53 -4.41 1.52
C LEU A 57 -0.23 -4.46 2.84
N LYS A 58 0.30 -5.25 3.77
CA LYS A 58 -0.39 -5.44 5.05
C LYS A 58 -0.37 -4.17 5.87
N ALA A 59 -1.46 -3.95 6.61
CA ALA A 59 -1.57 -2.76 7.44
C ALA A 59 -0.45 -2.69 8.47
N GLU A 60 0.03 -3.84 8.94
CA GLU A 60 1.13 -3.87 9.89
C GLU A 60 2.42 -3.34 9.29
N LEU A 61 2.57 -3.48 7.99
CA LEU A 61 3.76 -3.04 7.29
C LEU A 61 3.69 -1.57 6.92
N ILE A 62 2.62 -1.16 6.26
CA ILE A 62 2.55 0.19 5.72
C ILE A 62 1.82 1.17 6.63
N GLY A 63 1.07 0.66 7.61
CA GLY A 63 0.36 1.51 8.56
C GLY A 63 -1.05 1.84 8.10
N TYR A 64 -1.95 1.89 9.09
CA TYR A 64 -3.35 2.17 8.79
C TYR A 64 -3.57 3.54 8.19
N LYS A 65 -2.73 4.50 8.57
CA LYS A 65 -2.91 5.86 8.06
C LYS A 65 -2.72 5.94 6.56
N ARG A 66 -1.79 5.15 6.01
CA ARG A 66 -1.61 5.14 4.57
C ARG A 66 -2.83 4.58 3.87
N ILE A 67 -3.43 3.55 4.47
CA ILE A 67 -4.64 2.96 3.91
C ILE A 67 -5.79 3.95 3.96
N GLU A 68 -5.92 4.66 5.07
CA GLU A 68 -6.97 5.66 5.21
C GLU A 68 -6.81 6.79 4.20
N ARG A 69 -5.57 7.22 3.97
CA ARG A 69 -5.32 8.28 3.01
C ARG A 69 -5.68 7.85 1.59
N ALA A 70 -5.36 6.61 1.24
CA ALA A 70 -5.72 6.10 -0.07
C ALA A 70 -7.22 6.07 -0.24
N CYS A 71 -7.93 5.73 0.83
CA CYS A 71 -9.39 5.65 0.79
C CYS A 71 -10.04 7.03 0.68
N ALA A 72 -9.38 8.06 1.20
CA ALA A 72 -9.94 9.40 1.23
C ALA A 72 -9.90 10.07 -0.14
N HIS A 73 -9.17 9.53 -1.07
CA HIS A 73 -9.11 10.07 -2.42
C HIS A 73 -9.96 9.25 -3.35
#